data_4473f3ff1bca5455643f77b78cc64fdf
#
_entry.id   4473f3ff1bca5455643f77b78cc64fdf
#
_cell.length_a   1.000
_cell.length_b   1.000
_cell.length_c   1.000
_cell.angle_alpha   90.00
_cell.angle_beta   90.00
_cell.angle_gamma   90.00
#
_symmetry.space_group_name_H-M   'P 1'
#
loop_
_entity.id
_entity.type
_entity.pdbx_description
1 polymer ?
#
loop_
_entity_poly.entity_id
_entity_poly.type
_entity_poly.pdbx_seq_one_letter_code
_entity_poly.pdbx_strand_id
1 'polypeptide(L)'
;DFVTQALVMTELAKADSAISKSFSQCWKWSHLIAASCSDEQKKRFLKPFLADDTFVLGKGISEHSAGSDNRLPPPDDPRAGLKLRAERRGDEWILNGEKAFIANGNIGKLFFIDARTDPSAPLKQGTTMFLVPRDTPGFRTGKVYNKSGWRFYQNGEMIFENARVPHANVVGEVNGAVRKSGGAGGDTTGGDLFGDLELAANALGICDDACEVALQHARRAKQGGRVLFEQQLVQLKLNRMHMLTEALRSFVMRIAWEHDRRIHSPNAGLAMNFSTDVVQEVAELYMDVRGGAGCAMDAHADKLARDAIIWSHLAGDTVQRLKVAGRFPK
;
A
#
# COMPACT_ATOMS: atom_id res chain seq x y z
N ASP A 1 5.55 -16.52 8.45
CA ASP A 1 4.39 -16.99 7.65
C ASP A 1 3.37 -15.86 7.44
N PHE A 2 2.43 -16.03 6.52
CA PHE A 2 1.45 -15.01 6.15
C PHE A 2 0.37 -14.82 7.22
N VAL A 3 0.00 -15.88 7.94
CA VAL A 3 -0.96 -15.78 9.04
C VAL A 3 -0.40 -14.87 10.14
N THR A 4 0.84 -15.08 10.56
CA THR A 4 1.51 -14.22 11.56
C THR A 4 1.59 -12.78 11.07
N GLN A 5 1.94 -12.55 9.81
CA GLN A 5 2.00 -11.20 9.25
C GLN A 5 0.63 -10.52 9.21
N ALA A 6 -0.42 -11.23 8.82
CA ALA A 6 -1.78 -10.70 8.82
C ALA A 6 -2.24 -10.33 10.24
N LEU A 7 -1.94 -11.18 11.23
CA LEU A 7 -2.24 -10.90 12.65
C LEU A 7 -1.49 -9.66 13.16
N VAL A 8 -0.17 -9.60 12.92
CA VAL A 8 0.66 -8.46 13.35
C VAL A 8 0.19 -7.15 12.68
N MET A 9 -0.14 -7.20 11.37
CA MET A 9 -0.68 -6.05 10.65
C MET A 9 -2.01 -5.57 11.23
N THR A 10 -2.90 -6.51 11.55
CA THR A 10 -4.20 -6.21 12.17
C THR A 10 -4.01 -5.54 13.52
N GLU A 11 -3.17 -6.10 14.40
CA GLU A 11 -2.94 -5.54 15.74
C GLU A 11 -2.24 -4.17 15.71
N LEU A 12 -1.26 -3.99 14.84
CA LEU A 12 -0.64 -2.67 14.64
C LEU A 12 -1.64 -1.64 14.10
N ALA A 13 -2.55 -2.05 13.21
CA ALA A 13 -3.54 -1.16 12.62
C ALA A 13 -4.66 -0.77 13.59
N LYS A 14 -4.96 -1.59 14.61
CA LYS A 14 -5.82 -1.18 15.74
C LYS A 14 -5.25 0.02 16.50
N ALA A 15 -3.93 0.07 16.66
CA ALA A 15 -3.27 1.22 17.27
C ALA A 15 -3.19 2.41 16.31
N ASP A 16 -2.67 2.20 15.11
CA ASP A 16 -2.62 3.19 14.02
C ASP A 16 -2.37 2.53 12.67
N SER A 17 -3.32 2.68 11.76
CA SER A 17 -3.26 2.11 10.41
C SER A 17 -2.11 2.64 9.57
N ALA A 18 -1.72 3.89 9.76
CA ALA A 18 -0.63 4.52 9.03
C ALA A 18 0.74 4.00 9.47
N ILE A 19 0.91 3.76 10.78
CA ILE A 19 2.12 3.15 11.35
C ILE A 19 2.23 1.70 10.85
N SER A 20 1.16 0.92 10.98
CA SER A 20 1.08 -0.43 10.44
C SER A 20 1.51 -0.48 8.97
N LYS A 21 0.99 0.44 8.15
CA LYS A 21 1.33 0.52 6.72
C LYS A 21 2.80 0.88 6.48
N SER A 22 3.40 1.71 7.31
CA SER A 22 4.82 2.07 7.20
C SER A 22 5.73 0.87 7.43
N PHE A 23 5.43 0.03 8.42
CA PHE A 23 6.14 -1.23 8.65
C PHE A 23 5.98 -2.21 7.50
N SER A 24 4.76 -2.40 7.01
CA SER A 24 4.50 -3.35 5.93
C SER A 24 5.23 -3.00 4.64
N GLN A 25 5.42 -1.71 4.35
CA GLN A 25 6.25 -1.29 3.21
C GLN A 25 7.69 -1.77 3.34
N CYS A 26 8.28 -1.66 4.54
CA CYS A 26 9.64 -2.13 4.77
C CYS A 26 9.74 -3.66 4.60
N TRP A 27 8.77 -4.42 5.11
CA TRP A 27 8.72 -5.86 4.92
C TRP A 27 8.59 -6.25 3.45
N LYS A 28 7.65 -5.63 2.74
CA LYS A 28 7.42 -5.89 1.31
C LYS A 28 8.68 -5.66 0.47
N TRP A 29 9.34 -4.54 0.65
CA TRP A 29 10.48 -4.19 -0.16
C TRP A 29 11.76 -4.91 0.24
N SER A 30 11.93 -5.27 1.51
CA SER A 30 13.04 -6.14 1.93
C SER A 30 12.91 -7.56 1.35
N HIS A 31 11.70 -8.09 1.27
CA HIS A 31 11.45 -9.35 0.55
C HIS A 31 11.80 -9.25 -0.95
N LEU A 32 11.50 -8.13 -1.59
CA LEU A 32 11.88 -7.94 -2.99
C LEU A 32 13.41 -7.92 -3.16
N ILE A 33 14.16 -7.28 -2.23
CA ILE A 33 15.62 -7.34 -2.24
C ILE A 33 16.08 -8.80 -2.09
N ALA A 34 15.55 -9.51 -1.11
CA ALA A 34 15.94 -10.90 -0.84
C ALA A 34 15.66 -11.84 -2.02
N ALA A 35 14.53 -11.65 -2.71
CA ALA A 35 14.07 -12.54 -3.79
C ALA A 35 14.65 -12.18 -5.16
N SER A 36 14.89 -10.90 -5.46
CA SER A 36 15.14 -10.42 -6.84
C SER A 36 16.49 -9.75 -7.05
N CYS A 37 17.21 -9.41 -5.99
CA CYS A 37 18.51 -8.75 -6.09
C CYS A 37 19.67 -9.75 -6.13
N SER A 38 20.78 -9.35 -6.74
CA SER A 38 22.02 -10.12 -6.74
C SER A 38 22.61 -10.20 -5.33
N ASP A 39 23.53 -11.16 -5.10
CA ASP A 39 24.20 -11.31 -3.79
C ASP A 39 24.99 -10.06 -3.43
N GLU A 40 25.58 -9.37 -4.40
CA GLU A 40 26.26 -8.09 -4.17
C GLU A 40 25.29 -6.98 -3.77
N GLN A 41 24.14 -6.90 -4.43
CA GLN A 41 23.08 -5.95 -4.03
C GLN A 41 22.51 -6.27 -2.64
N LYS A 42 22.34 -7.55 -2.30
CA LYS A 42 21.93 -7.97 -0.95
C LYS A 42 22.94 -7.54 0.11
N LYS A 43 24.23 -7.73 -0.13
CA LYS A 43 25.29 -7.26 0.80
C LYS A 43 25.24 -5.74 0.98
N ARG A 44 25.05 -4.98 -0.11
CA ARG A 44 25.04 -3.51 -0.08
C ARG A 44 23.78 -2.92 0.54
N PHE A 45 22.63 -3.55 0.39
CA PHE A 45 21.34 -2.94 0.69
C PHE A 45 20.52 -3.69 1.74
N LEU A 46 20.48 -5.04 1.71
CA LEU A 46 19.72 -5.81 2.68
C LEU A 46 20.44 -5.90 4.02
N LYS A 47 21.76 -6.11 4.02
CA LYS A 47 22.51 -6.20 5.26
C LYS A 47 22.47 -4.90 6.10
N PRO A 48 22.68 -3.70 5.52
CA PRO A 48 22.48 -2.45 6.26
C PRO A 48 21.05 -2.24 6.74
N PHE A 49 20.04 -2.59 5.94
CA PHE A 49 18.64 -2.53 6.34
C PHE A 49 18.35 -3.38 7.60
N LEU A 50 18.90 -4.59 7.67
CA LEU A 50 18.70 -5.48 8.81
C LEU A 50 19.47 -5.04 10.08
N ALA A 51 20.47 -4.17 9.94
CA ALA A 51 21.30 -3.69 11.02
C ALA A 51 20.91 -2.30 11.57
N ASP A 52 19.96 -1.61 10.94
CA ASP A 52 19.59 -0.24 11.25
C ASP A 52 18.08 -0.11 11.41
N ASP A 53 17.60 -0.01 12.64
CA ASP A 53 16.17 0.11 12.98
C ASP A 53 15.50 1.37 12.39
N THR A 54 16.29 2.34 11.93
CA THR A 54 15.79 3.55 11.26
C THR A 54 15.81 3.47 9.73
N PHE A 55 16.17 2.31 9.18
CA PHE A 55 16.29 2.13 7.73
C PHE A 55 14.93 1.88 7.08
N VAL A 56 14.32 2.93 6.58
CA VAL A 56 13.03 2.86 5.89
C VAL A 56 13.21 2.66 4.39
N LEU A 57 12.37 1.80 3.81
CA LEU A 57 12.34 1.49 2.39
C LEU A 57 11.13 2.15 1.71
N GLY A 58 11.28 2.49 0.42
CA GLY A 58 10.20 3.02 -0.40
C GLY A 58 10.26 2.54 -1.85
N LYS A 59 9.16 2.76 -2.60
CA LYS A 59 9.12 2.50 -4.04
C LYS A 59 8.47 3.65 -4.78
N GLY A 60 9.17 4.21 -5.78
CA GLY A 60 8.70 5.28 -6.63
C GLY A 60 8.20 4.76 -7.98
N ILE A 61 6.86 4.74 -8.15
CA ILE A 61 6.20 4.42 -9.41
C ILE A 61 5.43 5.64 -9.92
N SER A 62 4.51 6.15 -9.10
CA SER A 62 3.56 7.21 -9.48
C SER A 62 4.26 8.54 -9.73
N GLU A 63 3.67 9.32 -10.63
CA GLU A 63 4.08 10.67 -10.99
C GLU A 63 2.84 11.57 -11.02
N HIS A 64 3.00 12.89 -11.10
CA HIS A 64 1.85 13.80 -11.20
C HIS A 64 0.99 13.51 -12.43
N SER A 65 1.61 13.07 -13.52
CA SER A 65 0.97 12.76 -14.80
C SER A 65 0.76 11.28 -15.07
N ALA A 66 1.13 10.39 -14.14
CA ALA A 66 1.07 8.95 -14.36
C ALA A 66 0.77 8.19 -13.05
N GLY A 67 -0.43 7.68 -12.93
CA GLY A 67 -0.93 6.94 -11.76
C GLY A 67 -1.56 5.60 -12.16
N SER A 68 -2.85 5.60 -12.45
CA SER A 68 -3.61 4.40 -12.82
C SER A 68 -3.11 3.74 -14.12
N ASP A 69 -2.64 4.52 -15.06
CA ASP A 69 -2.04 4.07 -16.32
C ASP A 69 -0.71 3.31 -16.14
N ASN A 70 -0.02 3.47 -15.01
CA ASN A 70 1.09 2.59 -14.62
C ASN A 70 0.62 1.19 -14.23
N ARG A 71 -0.59 1.07 -13.71
CA ARG A 71 -1.16 -0.19 -13.21
C ARG A 71 -1.95 -0.92 -14.28
N LEU A 72 -2.60 -0.20 -15.18
CA LEU A 72 -3.41 -0.71 -16.28
C LEU A 72 -3.10 0.05 -17.58
N PRO A 73 -1.84 -0.03 -18.08
CA PRO A 73 -1.45 0.69 -19.27
C PRO A 73 -2.12 0.10 -20.51
N PRO A 74 -2.47 0.93 -21.51
CA PRO A 74 -2.77 0.44 -22.84
C PRO A 74 -1.59 -0.42 -23.36
N PRO A 75 -1.84 -1.60 -23.95
CA PRO A 75 -0.78 -2.58 -24.25
C PRO A 75 0.34 -2.04 -25.15
N ASP A 76 -0.01 -1.24 -26.14
CA ASP A 76 0.86 -0.85 -27.24
C ASP A 76 1.12 0.67 -27.33
N ASP A 77 0.71 1.46 -26.34
CA ASP A 77 0.96 2.90 -26.33
C ASP A 77 2.24 3.24 -25.55
N PRO A 78 3.34 3.64 -26.20
CA PRO A 78 4.57 4.01 -25.50
C PRO A 78 4.45 5.31 -24.69
N ARG A 79 3.39 6.10 -24.91
CA ARG A 79 3.13 7.35 -24.17
C ARG A 79 2.48 7.12 -22.83
N ALA A 80 1.89 5.93 -22.58
CA ALA A 80 1.24 5.61 -21.32
C ALA A 80 2.24 5.36 -20.20
N GLY A 81 1.78 5.63 -18.97
CA GLY A 81 2.54 5.36 -17.75
C GLY A 81 3.60 6.41 -17.43
N LEU A 82 4.54 6.00 -16.59
CA LEU A 82 5.59 6.87 -16.04
C LEU A 82 6.48 7.55 -17.09
N LYS A 83 6.96 8.76 -16.74
CA LYS A 83 7.75 9.64 -17.61
C LYS A 83 9.18 9.86 -17.13
N LEU A 84 9.52 9.55 -15.86
CA LEU A 84 10.89 9.62 -15.35
C LEU A 84 11.80 8.84 -16.29
N ARG A 85 12.79 9.50 -16.90
CA ARG A 85 13.71 8.91 -17.86
C ARG A 85 15.00 8.46 -17.21
N ALA A 86 15.57 7.38 -17.72
CA ALA A 86 16.91 6.93 -17.38
C ALA A 86 17.70 6.68 -18.67
N GLU A 87 18.80 7.41 -18.86
CA GLU A 87 19.69 7.29 -20.01
C GLU A 87 21.01 6.66 -19.57
N ARG A 88 21.47 5.64 -20.29
CA ARG A 88 22.74 4.98 -19.97
C ARG A 88 23.93 5.81 -20.44
N ARG A 89 24.92 6.03 -19.55
CA ARG A 89 26.21 6.67 -19.87
C ARG A 89 27.33 5.83 -19.26
N GLY A 90 27.93 4.98 -20.06
CA GLY A 90 28.95 4.03 -19.61
C GLY A 90 28.37 3.05 -18.60
N ASP A 91 28.93 3.02 -17.38
CA ASP A 91 28.49 2.17 -16.28
C ASP A 91 27.48 2.83 -15.35
N GLU A 92 26.93 3.97 -15.73
CA GLU A 92 25.93 4.69 -14.97
C GLU A 92 24.65 4.93 -15.78
N TRP A 93 23.57 5.20 -15.05
CA TRP A 93 22.32 5.71 -15.58
C TRP A 93 22.07 7.11 -15.04
N ILE A 94 21.68 8.01 -15.93
CA ILE A 94 21.32 9.38 -15.59
C ILE A 94 19.80 9.47 -15.55
N LEU A 95 19.26 9.70 -14.37
CA LEU A 95 17.81 9.82 -14.16
C LEU A 95 17.40 11.28 -14.15
N ASN A 96 16.34 11.61 -14.90
CA ASN A 96 15.74 12.95 -14.98
C ASN A 96 14.21 12.86 -14.94
N GLY A 97 13.59 13.66 -14.06
CA GLY A 97 12.15 13.74 -13.86
C GLY A 97 11.77 13.70 -12.38
N GLU A 98 10.55 13.26 -12.11
CA GLU A 98 10.00 13.28 -10.77
C GLU A 98 9.16 12.05 -10.45
N LYS A 99 8.96 11.80 -9.17
CA LYS A 99 7.94 10.88 -8.63
C LYS A 99 7.08 11.62 -7.63
N ALA A 100 5.79 11.28 -7.58
CA ALA A 100 4.80 11.92 -6.73
C ALA A 100 4.03 10.91 -5.89
N PHE A 101 3.57 11.33 -4.72
CA PHE A 101 2.80 10.52 -3.78
C PHE A 101 3.53 9.27 -3.26
N ILE A 102 4.86 9.31 -3.22
CA ILE A 102 5.67 8.15 -2.88
C ILE A 102 5.65 7.90 -1.38
N ALA A 103 5.21 6.71 -1.01
CA ALA A 103 5.25 6.22 0.36
C ALA A 103 6.67 6.24 0.92
N ASN A 104 6.84 6.81 2.11
CA ASN A 104 8.13 7.03 2.75
C ASN A 104 9.11 7.88 1.91
N GLY A 105 8.64 8.60 0.89
CA GLY A 105 9.47 9.33 -0.05
C GLY A 105 10.40 10.37 0.58
N ASN A 106 9.99 10.94 1.70
CA ASN A 106 10.76 11.94 2.45
C ASN A 106 11.63 11.35 3.57
N ILE A 107 11.38 10.12 4.03
CA ILE A 107 12.09 9.48 5.16
C ILE A 107 12.91 8.26 4.76
N GLY A 108 12.61 7.64 3.62
CA GLY A 108 13.29 6.43 3.16
C GLY A 108 14.79 6.64 2.94
N LYS A 109 15.59 5.60 3.21
CA LYS A 109 17.05 5.58 2.96
C LYS A 109 17.41 4.88 1.66
N LEU A 110 16.53 4.01 1.15
CA LEU A 110 16.68 3.30 -0.12
C LEU A 110 15.33 3.19 -0.83
N PHE A 111 15.35 3.40 -2.13
CA PHE A 111 14.16 3.38 -2.95
C PHE A 111 14.30 2.45 -4.15
N PHE A 112 13.24 1.71 -4.45
CA PHE A 112 13.05 1.10 -5.75
C PHE A 112 12.43 2.15 -6.68
N ILE A 113 13.12 2.51 -7.75
CA ILE A 113 12.65 3.52 -8.70
C ILE A 113 12.44 2.89 -10.06
N ASP A 114 11.20 2.95 -10.54
CA ASP A 114 10.87 2.56 -11.91
C ASP A 114 11.06 3.77 -12.85
N ALA A 115 11.89 3.61 -13.87
CA ALA A 115 12.19 4.66 -14.85
C ALA A 115 12.14 4.15 -16.29
N ARG A 116 11.79 5.02 -17.22
CA ARG A 116 11.77 4.75 -18.67
C ARG A 116 13.18 4.71 -19.21
N THR A 117 13.61 3.54 -19.60
CA THR A 117 14.90 3.28 -20.27
C THR A 117 14.77 3.15 -21.78
N ASP A 118 13.57 2.81 -22.27
CA ASP A 118 13.20 2.89 -23.68
C ASP A 118 11.85 3.62 -23.82
N PRO A 119 11.86 4.91 -24.16
CA PRO A 119 10.65 5.69 -24.34
C PRO A 119 9.84 5.34 -25.60
N SER A 120 10.42 4.60 -26.54
CA SER A 120 9.76 4.17 -27.79
C SER A 120 8.95 2.89 -27.60
N ALA A 121 9.28 2.10 -26.56
CA ALA A 121 8.59 0.85 -26.25
C ALA A 121 7.37 1.08 -25.34
N PRO A 122 6.37 0.20 -25.34
CA PRO A 122 5.32 0.18 -24.31
C PRO A 122 5.87 0.09 -22.89
N LEU A 123 5.11 0.54 -21.90
CA LEU A 123 5.54 0.60 -20.50
C LEU A 123 6.21 -0.69 -20.02
N LYS A 124 5.58 -1.84 -20.31
CA LYS A 124 6.06 -3.16 -19.85
C LYS A 124 7.42 -3.58 -20.45
N GLN A 125 7.80 -3.00 -21.56
CA GLN A 125 9.00 -3.35 -22.34
C GLN A 125 10.07 -2.25 -22.30
N GLY A 126 9.72 -1.08 -21.77
CA GLY A 126 10.60 0.09 -21.78
C GLY A 126 10.91 0.64 -20.38
N THR A 127 10.71 -0.15 -19.32
CA THR A 127 10.91 0.30 -17.93
C THR A 127 11.93 -0.56 -17.21
N THR A 128 12.87 0.09 -16.53
CA THR A 128 13.87 -0.55 -15.66
C THR A 128 13.68 -0.13 -14.22
N MET A 129 13.91 -1.06 -13.30
CA MET A 129 13.88 -0.81 -11.85
C MET A 129 15.30 -0.60 -11.33
N PHE A 130 15.47 0.45 -10.53
CA PHE A 130 16.74 0.82 -9.93
C PHE A 130 16.66 0.83 -8.40
N LEU A 131 17.72 0.42 -7.73
CA LEU A 131 17.95 0.71 -6.31
C LEU A 131 18.65 2.06 -6.20
N VAL A 132 17.96 3.03 -5.60
CA VAL A 132 18.44 4.41 -5.47
C VAL A 132 18.56 4.77 -3.99
N PRO A 133 19.79 4.83 -3.43
CA PRO A 133 20.04 5.38 -2.10
C PRO A 133 19.63 6.84 -2.00
N ARG A 134 19.27 7.28 -0.80
CA ARG A 134 18.85 8.67 -0.53
C ARG A 134 19.94 9.71 -0.83
N ASP A 135 21.20 9.33 -0.67
CA ASP A 135 22.38 10.16 -0.87
C ASP A 135 22.91 10.15 -2.32
N THR A 136 22.13 9.57 -3.26
CA THR A 136 22.49 9.55 -4.69
C THR A 136 22.65 10.98 -5.22
N PRO A 137 23.79 11.35 -5.81
CA PRO A 137 24.00 12.67 -6.40
C PRO A 137 22.94 12.99 -7.45
N GLY A 138 22.31 14.16 -7.34
CA GLY A 138 21.23 14.59 -8.23
C GLY A 138 19.83 14.11 -7.83
N PHE A 139 19.71 13.34 -6.75
CA PHE A 139 18.43 13.00 -6.13
C PHE A 139 18.13 13.91 -4.93
N ARG A 140 16.91 14.39 -4.83
CA ARG A 140 16.41 15.10 -3.66
C ARG A 140 14.93 14.81 -3.41
N THR A 141 14.49 14.99 -2.17
CA THR A 141 13.07 14.97 -1.82
C THR A 141 12.43 16.31 -2.09
N GLY A 142 11.17 16.29 -2.52
CA GLY A 142 10.35 17.48 -2.73
C GLY A 142 9.31 17.67 -1.63
N LYS A 143 8.10 18.06 -2.01
CA LYS A 143 6.96 18.31 -1.13
C LYS A 143 6.54 17.04 -0.40
N VAL A 144 6.14 17.19 0.86
CA VAL A 144 5.41 16.18 1.64
C VAL A 144 3.92 16.53 1.61
N TYR A 145 3.08 15.56 1.26
CA TYR A 145 1.65 15.79 1.13
C TYR A 145 0.93 15.77 2.47
N ASN A 146 0.17 16.82 2.76
CA ASN A 146 -0.73 16.87 3.91
C ASN A 146 -2.06 16.20 3.53
N LYS A 147 -2.17 14.91 3.78
CA LYS A 147 -3.32 14.10 3.41
C LYS A 147 -4.45 14.21 4.43
N SER A 148 -5.67 13.88 4.02
CA SER A 148 -6.84 13.80 4.90
C SER A 148 -6.68 12.69 5.94
N GLY A 149 -6.27 11.48 5.54
CA GLY A 149 -6.02 10.31 6.39
C GLY A 149 -4.61 9.74 6.24
N TRP A 150 -4.28 8.73 7.03
CA TRP A 150 -2.96 8.10 7.07
C TRP A 150 -1.81 9.09 7.21
N ARG A 151 -1.95 10.06 8.10
CA ARG A 151 -1.02 11.20 8.17
C ARG A 151 0.39 10.80 8.59
N PHE A 152 0.55 9.78 9.44
CA PHE A 152 1.86 9.21 9.79
C PHE A 152 2.52 8.42 8.66
N TYR A 153 1.74 7.87 7.73
CA TYR A 153 2.26 7.27 6.51
C TYR A 153 2.58 8.36 5.50
N GLN A 154 3.76 8.92 5.59
CA GLN A 154 4.13 10.09 4.83
C GLN A 154 4.32 9.76 3.35
N ASN A 155 3.69 10.56 2.49
CA ASN A 155 3.89 10.50 1.06
C ASN A 155 4.58 11.78 0.60
N GLY A 156 5.65 11.63 -0.18
CA GLY A 156 6.47 12.74 -0.65
C GLY A 156 6.74 12.68 -2.16
N GLU A 157 7.30 13.77 -2.65
CA GLU A 157 7.87 13.87 -3.99
C GLU A 157 9.33 13.45 -3.97
N MET A 158 9.78 12.92 -5.10
CA MET A 158 11.18 12.62 -5.40
C MET A 158 11.54 13.32 -6.69
N ILE A 159 12.64 14.05 -6.69
CA ILE A 159 13.10 14.85 -7.82
C ILE A 159 14.48 14.36 -8.22
N PHE A 160 14.63 14.11 -9.50
CA PHE A 160 15.84 13.59 -10.14
C PHE A 160 16.33 14.61 -11.15
N GLU A 161 17.48 15.22 -10.87
CA GLU A 161 18.13 16.23 -11.73
C GLU A 161 19.55 15.73 -12.05
N ASN A 162 19.67 15.05 -13.19
CA ASN A 162 20.90 14.33 -13.58
C ASN A 162 21.37 13.35 -12.48
N ALA A 163 20.43 12.66 -11.85
CA ALA A 163 20.76 11.75 -10.77
C ALA A 163 21.54 10.54 -11.28
N ARG A 164 22.72 10.31 -10.70
CA ARG A 164 23.69 9.32 -11.17
C ARG A 164 23.53 8.02 -10.42
N VAL A 165 23.06 7.00 -11.11
CA VAL A 165 22.79 5.67 -10.54
C VAL A 165 23.70 4.63 -11.23
N PRO A 166 24.57 3.93 -10.50
CA PRO A 166 25.41 2.89 -11.08
C PRO A 166 24.59 1.79 -11.76
N HIS A 167 25.12 1.24 -12.85
CA HIS A 167 24.47 0.10 -13.53
C HIS A 167 24.30 -1.11 -12.61
N ALA A 168 25.21 -1.30 -11.66
CA ALA A 168 25.13 -2.33 -10.61
C ALA A 168 23.89 -2.20 -9.69
N ASN A 169 23.17 -1.07 -9.76
CA ASN A 169 21.93 -0.85 -9.01
C ASN A 169 20.65 -1.24 -9.78
N VAL A 170 20.77 -1.73 -11.02
CA VAL A 170 19.64 -2.26 -11.78
C VAL A 170 19.13 -3.54 -11.11
N VAL A 171 17.84 -3.62 -10.85
CA VAL A 171 17.19 -4.82 -10.30
C VAL A 171 16.74 -5.72 -11.45
N GLY A 172 17.38 -6.85 -11.60
CA GLY A 172 17.11 -7.79 -12.68
C GLY A 172 17.66 -7.31 -14.03
N GLU A 173 16.82 -7.27 -15.04
CA GLU A 173 17.20 -6.93 -16.42
C GLU A 173 16.78 -5.51 -16.77
N VAL A 174 17.53 -4.86 -17.66
CA VAL A 174 17.12 -3.61 -18.30
C VAL A 174 15.82 -3.86 -19.07
N ASN A 175 14.87 -2.95 -18.98
CA ASN A 175 13.52 -3.07 -19.54
C ASN A 175 12.67 -4.23 -18.94
N GLY A 176 13.10 -4.77 -17.80
CA GLY A 176 12.46 -5.90 -17.14
C GLY A 176 11.64 -5.57 -15.88
N ALA A 177 11.50 -4.29 -15.52
CA ALA A 177 10.92 -3.86 -14.23
C ALA A 177 9.52 -4.39 -13.97
N VAL A 178 8.65 -4.37 -14.95
CA VAL A 178 7.24 -4.75 -14.80
C VAL A 178 7.07 -6.25 -14.56
N ARG A 179 7.98 -7.08 -15.10
CA ARG A 179 7.97 -8.53 -14.88
C ARG A 179 8.33 -8.90 -13.44
N LYS A 180 9.12 -8.07 -12.75
CA LYS A 180 9.61 -8.35 -11.38
C LYS A 180 8.82 -7.68 -10.27
N SER A 181 8.08 -6.61 -10.57
CA SER A 181 7.34 -5.86 -9.55
C SER A 181 5.93 -6.38 -9.27
N GLY A 182 5.52 -7.51 -9.89
CA GLY A 182 4.14 -8.01 -9.75
C GLY A 182 3.08 -7.12 -10.37
N GLY A 183 3.48 -6.09 -11.15
CA GLY A 183 2.55 -5.23 -11.87
C GLY A 183 1.92 -5.97 -13.05
N ALA A 184 0.61 -5.88 -13.19
CA ALA A 184 -0.26 -6.32 -14.29
C ALA A 184 0.33 -7.40 -15.24
N GLY A 185 0.35 -8.67 -14.82
CA GLY A 185 0.68 -9.83 -15.67
C GLY A 185 2.07 -10.43 -15.47
N GLY A 186 2.83 -10.03 -14.46
CA GLY A 186 4.01 -10.77 -13.99
C GLY A 186 3.61 -11.95 -13.11
N ASP A 187 4.42 -13.00 -13.13
CA ASP A 187 4.24 -14.17 -12.28
C ASP A 187 4.05 -13.74 -10.81
N THR A 188 2.92 -14.12 -10.24
CA THR A 188 2.38 -13.66 -8.97
C THR A 188 3.08 -14.26 -7.75
N THR A 189 4.32 -14.68 -7.86
CA THR A 189 5.07 -15.22 -6.74
C THR A 189 5.41 -14.13 -5.71
N GLY A 190 4.41 -13.64 -5.00
CA GLY A 190 4.52 -12.92 -3.75
C GLY A 190 4.28 -11.40 -3.78
N GLY A 191 4.37 -10.70 -4.92
CA GLY A 191 4.30 -9.23 -4.93
C GLY A 191 2.89 -8.65 -4.75
N ASP A 192 1.93 -9.11 -5.52
CA ASP A 192 0.52 -8.65 -5.42
C ASP A 192 -0.14 -9.21 -4.17
N LEU A 193 0.19 -10.45 -3.78
CA LEU A 193 -0.33 -11.07 -2.59
C LEU A 193 0.05 -10.28 -1.32
N PHE A 194 1.35 -9.97 -1.16
CA PHE A 194 1.82 -9.19 -0.02
C PHE A 194 1.11 -7.84 0.05
N GLY A 195 0.93 -7.17 -1.11
CA GLY A 195 0.26 -5.88 -1.16
C GLY A 195 -1.22 -5.96 -0.83
N ASP A 196 -1.91 -6.91 -1.41
CA ASP A 196 -3.36 -7.03 -1.29
C ASP A 196 -3.77 -7.60 0.09
N LEU A 197 -3.08 -8.63 0.57
CA LEU A 197 -3.36 -9.23 1.88
C LEU A 197 -3.01 -8.28 3.04
N GLU A 198 -1.85 -7.60 2.98
CA GLU A 198 -1.45 -6.66 4.02
C GLU A 198 -2.45 -5.50 4.15
N LEU A 199 -2.96 -5.00 3.03
CA LEU A 199 -3.95 -3.93 3.04
C LEU A 199 -5.28 -4.39 3.62
N ALA A 200 -5.74 -5.59 3.25
CA ALA A 200 -6.95 -6.17 3.83
C ALA A 200 -6.80 -6.42 5.35
N ALA A 201 -5.64 -6.88 5.81
CA ALA A 201 -5.35 -7.05 7.23
C ALA A 201 -5.28 -5.70 7.99
N ASN A 202 -4.71 -4.67 7.35
CA ASN A 202 -4.70 -3.32 7.93
C ASN A 202 -6.12 -2.74 8.04
N ALA A 203 -6.98 -2.91 7.03
CA ALA A 203 -8.38 -2.52 7.10
C ALA A 203 -9.14 -3.25 8.21
N LEU A 204 -8.86 -4.55 8.39
CA LEU A 204 -9.43 -5.35 9.46
C LEU A 204 -9.10 -4.76 10.84
N GLY A 205 -7.86 -4.30 11.06
CA GLY A 205 -7.47 -3.66 12.31
C GLY A 205 -8.25 -2.38 12.60
N ILE A 206 -8.51 -1.54 11.59
CA ILE A 206 -9.39 -0.37 11.75
C ILE A 206 -10.81 -0.80 12.12
N CYS A 207 -11.34 -1.84 11.47
CA CYS A 207 -12.69 -2.33 11.75
C CYS A 207 -12.81 -2.89 13.17
N ASP A 208 -11.80 -3.62 13.64
CA ASP A 208 -11.74 -4.14 15.00
C ASP A 208 -11.75 -3.02 16.04
N ASP A 209 -10.91 -2.03 15.87
CA ASP A 209 -10.83 -0.87 16.74
C ASP A 209 -12.16 -0.09 16.76
N ALA A 210 -12.74 0.18 15.59
CA ALA A 210 -14.03 0.84 15.46
C ALA A 210 -15.16 0.07 16.19
N CYS A 211 -15.21 -1.26 16.03
CA CYS A 211 -16.19 -2.11 16.70
C CYS A 211 -16.04 -2.07 18.22
N GLU A 212 -14.81 -2.20 18.71
CA GLU A 212 -14.51 -2.21 20.14
C GLU A 212 -14.90 -0.88 20.79
N VAL A 213 -14.43 0.25 20.22
CA VAL A 213 -14.68 1.58 20.77
C VAL A 213 -16.15 1.99 20.62
N ALA A 214 -16.83 1.62 19.52
CA ALA A 214 -18.26 1.84 19.35
C ALA A 214 -19.07 1.12 20.43
N LEU A 215 -18.76 -0.16 20.69
CA LEU A 215 -19.45 -0.95 21.72
C LEU A 215 -19.22 -0.39 23.11
N GLN A 216 -17.97 -0.01 23.46
CA GLN A 216 -17.64 0.62 24.74
C GLN A 216 -18.39 1.93 24.92
N HIS A 217 -18.47 2.76 23.86
CA HIS A 217 -19.23 4.00 23.89
C HIS A 217 -20.72 3.75 24.09
N ALA A 218 -21.32 2.85 23.31
CA ALA A 218 -22.75 2.53 23.41
C ALA A 218 -23.17 2.02 24.80
N ARG A 219 -22.29 1.31 25.51
CA ARG A 219 -22.54 0.81 26.87
C ARG A 219 -22.49 1.90 27.95
N ARG A 220 -21.87 3.05 27.68
CA ARG A 220 -21.67 4.13 28.67
C ARG A 220 -22.53 5.37 28.40
N ALA A 221 -22.66 5.73 27.12
CA ALA A 221 -23.39 6.93 26.71
C ALA A 221 -24.90 6.74 26.86
N LYS A 222 -25.57 7.82 27.24
CA LYS A 222 -27.03 7.85 27.42
C LYS A 222 -27.66 8.89 26.50
N GLN A 223 -28.81 8.55 25.92
CA GLN A 223 -29.64 9.48 25.16
C GLN A 223 -31.11 9.06 25.30
N GLY A 224 -32.01 10.04 25.42
CA GLY A 224 -33.42 9.76 25.65
C GLY A 224 -33.68 9.04 26.96
N GLY A 225 -32.84 9.26 28.00
CA GLY A 225 -32.96 8.65 29.31
C GLY A 225 -32.48 7.20 29.43
N ARG A 226 -31.96 6.60 28.33
CA ARG A 226 -31.48 5.19 28.28
C ARG A 226 -30.06 5.14 27.79
N VAL A 227 -29.34 4.05 28.13
CA VAL A 227 -28.04 3.72 27.58
C VAL A 227 -28.20 3.45 26.08
N LEU A 228 -27.27 3.93 25.25
CA LEU A 228 -27.36 3.77 23.78
C LEU A 228 -27.45 2.31 23.36
N PHE A 229 -26.77 1.41 24.08
CA PHE A 229 -26.80 -0.04 23.82
C PHE A 229 -28.22 -0.65 23.94
N GLU A 230 -29.12 -0.04 24.70
CA GLU A 230 -30.52 -0.50 24.85
C GLU A 230 -31.42 -0.08 23.69
N GLN A 231 -30.91 0.78 22.79
CA GLN A 231 -31.68 1.27 21.66
C GLN A 231 -31.50 0.35 20.46
N GLN A 232 -32.61 -0.15 19.90
CA GLN A 232 -32.61 -1.13 18.80
C GLN A 232 -31.84 -0.65 17.57
N LEU A 233 -31.94 0.64 17.18
CA LEU A 233 -31.20 1.19 16.07
C LEU A 233 -29.69 1.16 16.27
N VAL A 234 -29.22 1.38 17.51
CA VAL A 234 -27.81 1.26 17.87
C VAL A 234 -27.36 -0.20 17.83
N GLN A 235 -28.16 -1.12 18.37
CA GLN A 235 -27.90 -2.55 18.31
C GLN A 235 -27.76 -3.06 16.86
N LEU A 236 -28.61 -2.63 15.95
CA LEU A 236 -28.53 -3.00 14.53
C LEU A 236 -27.23 -2.49 13.88
N LYS A 237 -26.80 -1.26 14.18
CA LYS A 237 -25.54 -0.70 13.68
C LYS A 237 -24.35 -1.49 14.22
N LEU A 238 -24.28 -1.74 15.50
CA LEU A 238 -23.23 -2.54 16.13
C LEU A 238 -23.18 -3.96 15.55
N ASN A 239 -24.34 -4.61 15.40
CA ASN A 239 -24.43 -5.92 14.76
C ASN A 239 -23.87 -5.91 13.33
N ARG A 240 -24.24 -4.89 12.52
CA ARG A 240 -23.74 -4.75 11.14
C ARG A 240 -22.22 -4.58 11.12
N MET A 241 -21.66 -3.73 11.99
CA MET A 241 -20.22 -3.53 12.11
C MET A 241 -19.50 -4.86 12.41
N HIS A 242 -19.95 -5.59 13.43
CA HIS A 242 -19.36 -6.88 13.80
C HIS A 242 -19.47 -7.92 12.69
N MET A 243 -20.63 -8.03 12.03
CA MET A 243 -20.85 -8.99 10.95
C MET A 243 -19.87 -8.73 9.78
N LEU A 244 -19.69 -7.48 9.38
CA LEU A 244 -18.75 -7.10 8.31
C LEU A 244 -17.31 -7.39 8.70
N THR A 245 -16.93 -7.04 9.92
CA THR A 245 -15.58 -7.26 10.45
C THR A 245 -15.23 -8.75 10.51
N GLU A 246 -16.14 -9.60 10.98
CA GLU A 246 -15.93 -11.05 11.03
C GLU A 246 -15.89 -11.70 9.65
N ALA A 247 -16.70 -11.21 8.71
CA ALA A 247 -16.61 -11.66 7.31
C ALA A 247 -15.25 -11.31 6.70
N LEU A 248 -14.76 -10.09 6.94
CA LEU A 248 -13.43 -9.65 6.48
C LEU A 248 -12.32 -10.46 7.16
N ARG A 249 -12.40 -10.68 8.47
CA ARG A 249 -11.45 -11.51 9.23
C ARG A 249 -11.33 -12.92 8.64
N SER A 250 -12.47 -13.57 8.43
CA SER A 250 -12.53 -14.91 7.85
C SER A 250 -11.87 -14.95 6.47
N PHE A 251 -12.10 -13.92 5.66
CA PHE A 251 -11.53 -13.82 4.33
C PHE A 251 -10.01 -13.62 4.36
N VAL A 252 -9.52 -12.68 5.17
CA VAL A 252 -8.09 -12.40 5.34
C VAL A 252 -7.34 -13.62 5.86
N MET A 253 -7.83 -14.23 6.95
CA MET A 253 -7.18 -15.38 7.58
C MET A 253 -7.17 -16.61 6.68
N ARG A 254 -8.24 -16.86 5.92
CA ARG A 254 -8.29 -17.95 4.94
C ARG A 254 -7.22 -17.78 3.86
N ILE A 255 -7.08 -16.57 3.28
CA ILE A 255 -6.07 -16.33 2.25
C ILE A 255 -4.66 -16.47 2.81
N ALA A 256 -4.40 -15.93 3.98
CA ALA A 256 -3.11 -16.08 4.65
C ALA A 256 -2.75 -17.56 4.87
N TRP A 257 -3.72 -18.35 5.37
CA TRP A 257 -3.56 -19.78 5.58
C TRP A 257 -3.34 -20.57 4.28
N GLU A 258 -4.10 -20.25 3.21
CA GLU A 258 -3.93 -20.87 1.89
C GLU A 258 -2.50 -20.68 1.38
N HIS A 259 -1.97 -19.46 1.54
CA HIS A 259 -0.60 -19.15 1.11
C HIS A 259 0.48 -19.86 1.93
N ASP A 260 0.34 -19.93 3.24
CA ASP A 260 1.28 -20.67 4.09
C ASP A 260 1.32 -22.16 3.72
N ARG A 261 0.23 -22.67 3.16
CA ARG A 261 0.11 -24.03 2.63
C ARG A 261 0.47 -24.18 1.15
N ARG A 262 0.95 -23.10 0.51
CA ARG A 262 1.24 -23.06 -0.93
C ARG A 262 0.04 -23.40 -1.82
N ILE A 263 -1.17 -23.16 -1.32
CA ILE A 263 -2.40 -23.27 -2.10
C ILE A 263 -2.52 -21.98 -2.92
N HIS A 264 -2.58 -22.12 -4.25
CA HIS A 264 -2.77 -20.95 -5.10
C HIS A 264 -4.15 -20.36 -4.88
N SER A 265 -4.19 -19.13 -4.33
CA SER A 265 -5.44 -18.41 -4.13
C SER A 265 -5.45 -17.14 -4.99
N PRO A 266 -6.33 -17.06 -6.00
CA PRO A 266 -6.51 -15.84 -6.78
C PRO A 266 -7.27 -14.75 -6.02
N ASN A 267 -7.65 -15.01 -4.76
CA ASN A 267 -8.65 -14.24 -4.04
C ASN A 267 -8.10 -13.09 -3.19
N ALA A 268 -6.76 -12.92 -3.10
CA ALA A 268 -6.16 -11.81 -2.33
C ALA A 268 -6.67 -10.42 -2.80
N GLY A 269 -6.74 -10.23 -4.12
CA GLY A 269 -7.29 -9.00 -4.69
C GLY A 269 -8.79 -8.81 -4.39
N LEU A 270 -9.57 -9.90 -4.28
CA LEU A 270 -10.98 -9.83 -3.87
C LEU A 270 -11.10 -9.43 -2.40
N ALA A 271 -10.25 -9.98 -1.53
CA ALA A 271 -10.23 -9.58 -0.11
C ALA A 271 -9.88 -8.10 0.06
N MET A 272 -8.94 -7.59 -0.72
CA MET A 272 -8.60 -6.18 -0.72
C MET A 272 -9.76 -5.30 -1.21
N ASN A 273 -10.43 -5.67 -2.30
CA ASN A 273 -11.61 -4.95 -2.79
C ASN A 273 -12.74 -4.95 -1.75
N PHE A 274 -12.99 -6.10 -1.13
CA PHE A 274 -13.99 -6.25 -0.07
C PHE A 274 -13.61 -5.42 1.17
N SER A 275 -12.34 -5.43 1.57
CA SER A 275 -11.86 -4.65 2.70
C SER A 275 -12.07 -3.15 2.53
N THR A 276 -12.01 -2.65 1.29
CA THR A 276 -12.28 -1.24 0.97
C THR A 276 -13.72 -0.86 1.27
N ASP A 277 -14.68 -1.71 0.87
CA ASP A 277 -16.09 -1.46 1.14
C ASP A 277 -16.41 -1.59 2.63
N VAL A 278 -15.86 -2.63 3.27
CA VAL A 278 -16.07 -2.91 4.69
C VAL A 278 -15.52 -1.79 5.59
N VAL A 279 -14.29 -1.34 5.37
CA VAL A 279 -13.68 -0.33 6.24
C VAL A 279 -14.40 1.01 6.16
N GLN A 280 -14.92 1.37 4.99
CA GLN A 280 -15.70 2.59 4.82
C GLN A 280 -17.05 2.49 5.52
N GLU A 281 -17.80 1.39 5.32
CA GLU A 281 -19.11 1.19 5.95
C GLU A 281 -18.98 1.08 7.49
N VAL A 282 -17.97 0.38 8.00
CA VAL A 282 -17.72 0.26 9.44
C VAL A 282 -17.36 1.61 10.06
N ALA A 283 -16.51 2.41 9.41
CA ALA A 283 -16.14 3.74 9.88
C ALA A 283 -17.35 4.70 9.90
N GLU A 284 -18.22 4.65 8.88
CA GLU A 284 -19.46 5.41 8.83
C GLU A 284 -20.42 5.02 9.96
N LEU A 285 -20.64 3.73 10.15
CA LEU A 285 -21.50 3.22 11.23
C LEU A 285 -20.94 3.59 12.62
N TYR A 286 -19.62 3.57 12.79
CA TYR A 286 -18.99 4.03 14.02
C TYR A 286 -19.22 5.53 14.25
N MET A 287 -19.08 6.36 13.22
CA MET A 287 -19.39 7.78 13.26
C MET A 287 -20.84 8.00 13.72
N ASP A 288 -21.78 7.26 13.15
CA ASP A 288 -23.20 7.28 13.50
C ASP A 288 -23.46 6.92 14.96
N VAL A 289 -22.78 5.89 15.49
CA VAL A 289 -22.92 5.51 16.92
C VAL A 289 -22.38 6.60 17.83
N ARG A 290 -21.36 7.35 17.40
CA ARG A 290 -20.80 8.48 18.16
C ARG A 290 -21.66 9.73 18.08
N GLY A 291 -22.49 9.83 17.04
CA GLY A 291 -23.32 11.02 16.77
C GLY A 291 -22.48 12.26 16.50
N GLY A 292 -23.01 13.46 16.75
CA GLY A 292 -22.33 14.72 16.44
C GLY A 292 -20.94 14.87 17.08
N ALA A 293 -20.69 14.28 18.24
CA ALA A 293 -19.36 14.27 18.86
C ALA A 293 -18.32 13.47 18.05
N GLY A 294 -18.75 12.56 17.21
CA GLY A 294 -17.85 11.80 16.32
C GLY A 294 -17.24 12.63 15.21
N CYS A 295 -17.88 13.74 14.84
CA CYS A 295 -17.44 14.63 13.76
C CYS A 295 -16.39 15.67 14.16
N ALA A 296 -16.03 15.74 15.44
CA ALA A 296 -14.95 16.65 15.88
C ALA A 296 -13.59 16.14 15.41
N MET A 297 -12.72 17.03 14.94
CA MET A 297 -11.41 16.67 14.36
C MET A 297 -10.47 15.95 15.33
N ASP A 298 -10.67 16.08 16.63
CA ASP A 298 -9.96 15.38 17.70
C ASP A 298 -10.65 14.08 18.13
N ALA A 299 -11.82 13.77 17.54
CA ALA A 299 -12.53 12.53 17.84
C ALA A 299 -11.89 11.34 17.13
N HIS A 300 -11.82 10.22 17.83
CA HIS A 300 -11.32 8.96 17.29
C HIS A 300 -12.11 8.49 16.05
N ALA A 301 -13.43 8.68 16.04
CA ALA A 301 -14.28 8.32 14.91
C ALA A 301 -13.95 9.14 13.65
N ASP A 302 -13.68 10.44 13.78
CA ASP A 302 -13.26 11.29 12.67
C ASP A 302 -11.92 10.82 12.09
N LYS A 303 -10.95 10.47 12.97
CA LYS A 303 -9.67 9.92 12.51
C LYS A 303 -9.87 8.64 11.68
N LEU A 304 -10.65 7.70 12.18
CA LEU A 304 -10.89 6.43 11.47
C LEU A 304 -11.65 6.65 10.15
N ALA A 305 -12.62 7.55 10.10
CA ALA A 305 -13.33 7.88 8.87
C ALA A 305 -12.39 8.49 7.81
N ARG A 306 -11.50 9.39 8.22
CA ARG A 306 -10.49 9.96 7.31
C ARG A 306 -9.47 8.92 6.86
N ASP A 307 -9.08 8.00 7.72
CA ASP A 307 -8.19 6.90 7.36
C ASP A 307 -8.88 5.92 6.41
N ALA A 308 -10.16 5.59 6.63
CA ALA A 308 -10.94 4.68 5.81
C ALA A 308 -11.11 5.19 4.36
N ILE A 309 -11.29 6.49 4.16
CA ILE A 309 -11.48 7.06 2.81
C ILE A 309 -10.24 6.87 1.91
N ILE A 310 -9.05 6.71 2.51
CA ILE A 310 -7.82 6.52 1.75
C ILE A 310 -7.82 5.20 0.97
N TRP A 311 -8.54 4.16 1.43
CA TRP A 311 -8.59 2.86 0.74
C TRP A 311 -9.09 2.95 -0.68
N SER A 312 -10.12 3.77 -0.95
CA SER A 312 -10.68 3.94 -2.30
C SER A 312 -9.69 4.58 -3.29
N HIS A 313 -8.62 5.19 -2.81
CA HIS A 313 -7.64 5.90 -3.64
C HIS A 313 -6.26 5.24 -3.69
N LEU A 314 -5.92 4.40 -2.71
CA LEU A 314 -4.62 3.76 -2.64
C LEU A 314 -4.62 2.31 -3.11
N ALA A 315 -5.68 1.57 -2.81
CA ALA A 315 -5.67 0.13 -2.99
C ALA A 315 -6.94 -0.41 -3.64
N GLY A 316 -8.11 -0.09 -3.11
CA GLY A 316 -9.41 -0.56 -3.60
C GLY A 316 -10.03 0.32 -4.68
N ASP A 317 -9.22 1.05 -5.44
CA ASP A 317 -9.68 1.91 -6.51
C ASP A 317 -10.28 1.11 -7.70
N THR A 318 -10.94 1.82 -8.59
CA THR A 318 -11.58 1.23 -9.79
C THR A 318 -10.57 0.42 -10.63
N VAL A 319 -9.32 0.88 -10.75
CA VAL A 319 -8.29 0.18 -11.52
C VAL A 319 -7.97 -1.20 -10.91
N GLN A 320 -7.88 -1.28 -9.58
CA GLN A 320 -7.68 -2.57 -8.91
C GLN A 320 -8.88 -3.50 -9.09
N ARG A 321 -10.10 -2.97 -9.01
CA ARG A 321 -11.33 -3.74 -9.24
C ARG A 321 -11.38 -4.28 -10.68
N LEU A 322 -11.01 -3.47 -11.67
CA LEU A 322 -10.91 -3.91 -13.07
C LEU A 322 -9.85 -4.99 -13.29
N LYS A 323 -8.67 -4.86 -12.64
CA LYS A 323 -7.63 -5.89 -12.70
C LYS A 323 -8.11 -7.23 -12.14
N VAL A 324 -8.82 -7.20 -11.03
CA VAL A 324 -9.39 -8.41 -10.42
C VAL A 324 -10.49 -9.00 -11.30
N ALA A 325 -11.41 -8.17 -11.80
CA ALA A 325 -12.48 -8.61 -12.68
C ALA A 325 -11.97 -9.25 -13.98
N GLY A 326 -10.87 -8.74 -14.54
CA GLY A 326 -10.23 -9.31 -15.73
C GLY A 326 -9.60 -10.70 -15.55
N ARG A 327 -9.51 -11.19 -14.30
CA ARG A 327 -8.99 -12.54 -13.98
C ARG A 327 -10.07 -13.63 -13.98
N PHE A 328 -11.35 -13.24 -13.99
CA PHE A 328 -12.43 -14.24 -14.10
C PHE A 328 -12.42 -14.90 -15.48
N PRO A 329 -12.64 -16.23 -15.56
CA PRO A 329 -12.80 -16.92 -16.84
C PRO A 329 -13.95 -16.29 -17.63
N LYS A 330 -13.74 -16.10 -18.93
CA LYS A 330 -14.80 -15.66 -19.85
C LYS A 330 -15.77 -16.80 -20.13
#